data_3adb90fc8d06fdecddcf0653738d0363
#
_entry.id   3adb90fc8d06fdecddcf0653738d0363
#
_cell.length_a   1.000
_cell.length_b   1.000
_cell.length_c   1.000
_cell.angle_alpha   90.00
_cell.angle_beta   90.00
_cell.angle_gamma   90.00
#
_symmetry.space_group_name_H-M   'P 1'
#
loop_
_entity.id
_entity.type
_entity.pdbx_description
1 polymer ?
#
loop_
_entity_poly.entity_id
_entity_poly.type
_entity_poly.pdbx_seq_one_letter_code
_entity_poly.pdbx_strand_id
1 'polypeptide(L)'
;LSKDDNQKENVVDYKNIFKSMDNKFKWKLESSGRYVENVLYSYAIKNDDSPELPLHSFIIDLKDSIIKKIFTNPELEEMANTNIKTDPVVDKVFVDELNRFSEITTIQGFRVALNKLSTKCLETSNKDDHFSLDTLHYIINTLIRQYERHPNPFTVDHHEGWYVVNLWGPVVDRMFDDLEHIDVIRGDASSIASSERKNLNRNFTKRKKVGRKIDGLIRNTDGLEYGGMEAGRYYEGEKGTKWLKESNLKLPKLSRDMLVQLDHEKKTVLEELEIVGFVHGGCSLMLIFVDIPKGYICRLTRSIVYEIPTKIKSFYKALELISAVWTAKLKVQRTISIVEQPKLKYR
;
A
#
# COMPACT_ATOMS: atom_id res chain seq x y z
N LEU A 1 -0.91 27.77 18.14
CA LEU A 1 -0.29 26.59 18.71
C LEU A 1 0.63 26.00 17.64
N SER A 2 1.94 25.97 17.92
CA SER A 2 2.99 25.78 16.94
C SER A 2 3.00 24.35 16.36
N LYS A 3 3.29 24.24 15.05
CA LYS A 3 3.48 22.98 14.31
C LYS A 3 4.61 22.09 14.85
N ASP A 4 5.42 22.59 15.80
CA ASP A 4 6.62 21.89 16.31
C ASP A 4 6.34 20.89 17.43
N ASP A 5 5.23 20.99 18.14
CA ASP A 5 4.92 20.06 19.25
C ASP A 5 4.49 18.66 18.77
N ASN A 6 4.08 18.50 17.50
CA ASN A 6 3.71 17.19 16.95
C ASN A 6 4.90 16.35 16.46
N GLN A 7 6.11 16.91 16.35
CA GLN A 7 7.27 16.16 15.85
C GLN A 7 8.00 15.33 16.92
N LYS A 8 7.92 15.71 18.19
CA LYS A 8 8.60 14.98 19.29
C LYS A 8 7.86 13.74 19.81
N GLU A 9 6.59 13.55 19.49
CA GLU A 9 5.77 12.44 20.06
C GLU A 9 5.86 11.09 19.36
N ASN A 10 6.60 10.95 18.26
CA ASN A 10 6.56 9.77 17.41
C ASN A 10 7.84 8.94 17.34
N VAL A 11 8.84 9.22 18.18
CA VAL A 11 10.02 8.34 18.24
C VAL A 11 9.58 7.00 18.84
N VAL A 12 9.67 5.95 18.05
CA VAL A 12 9.38 4.59 18.51
C VAL A 12 10.43 4.22 19.56
N ASP A 13 9.98 3.84 20.75
CA ASP A 13 10.88 3.32 21.79
C ASP A 13 11.33 1.89 21.42
N TYR A 14 12.15 1.82 20.39
CA TYR A 14 12.68 0.55 19.88
C TYR A 14 13.48 -0.22 20.92
N LYS A 15 14.04 0.47 21.93
CA LYS A 15 14.81 -0.16 23.01
C LYS A 15 13.90 -0.99 23.92
N ASN A 16 12.74 -0.46 24.29
CA ASN A 16 11.77 -1.20 25.10
C ASN A 16 11.05 -2.28 24.26
N ILE A 17 10.75 -2.00 23.00
CA ILE A 17 10.19 -3.02 22.09
C ILE A 17 11.14 -4.21 21.99
N PHE A 18 12.44 -3.98 21.72
CA PHE A 18 13.42 -5.07 21.60
C PHE A 18 13.55 -5.89 22.90
N LYS A 19 13.53 -5.23 24.07
CA LYS A 19 13.59 -5.89 25.36
C LYS A 19 12.37 -6.78 25.65
N SER A 20 11.21 -6.44 25.09
CA SER A 20 9.97 -7.22 25.24
C SER A 20 9.87 -8.41 24.30
N MET A 21 10.77 -8.55 23.31
CA MET A 21 10.77 -9.65 22.37
C MET A 21 11.26 -10.95 23.01
N ASP A 22 10.49 -12.03 22.88
CA ASP A 22 10.92 -13.37 23.25
C ASP A 22 11.90 -13.92 22.21
N ASN A 23 13.10 -14.32 22.65
CA ASN A 23 14.16 -14.81 21.76
C ASN A 23 13.74 -16.03 20.93
N LYS A 24 12.81 -16.87 21.44
CA LYS A 24 12.35 -18.07 20.72
C LYS A 24 11.56 -17.73 19.45
N PHE A 25 10.98 -16.53 19.38
CA PHE A 25 10.21 -16.08 18.22
C PHE A 25 10.99 -15.18 17.28
N LYS A 26 12.22 -14.77 17.65
CA LYS A 26 13.06 -13.95 16.76
C LYS A 26 13.46 -14.73 15.52
N TRP A 27 13.59 -14.02 14.42
CA TRP A 27 14.02 -14.58 13.14
C TRP A 27 15.51 -14.92 13.12
N LYS A 28 15.82 -16.20 13.31
CA LYS A 28 17.18 -16.73 13.14
C LYS A 28 17.39 -17.09 11.66
N LEU A 29 18.40 -16.50 11.05
CA LEU A 29 18.82 -16.82 9.68
C LEU A 29 19.58 -18.15 9.65
N GLU A 30 19.24 -19.02 8.72
CA GLU A 30 19.90 -20.31 8.53
C GLU A 30 21.28 -20.14 7.91
N SER A 31 21.42 -19.17 7.00
CA SER A 31 22.67 -18.87 6.29
C SER A 31 23.81 -18.41 7.19
N SER A 32 23.52 -17.81 8.37
CA SER A 32 24.55 -17.23 9.25
C SER A 32 24.37 -17.55 10.73
N GLY A 33 23.22 -18.06 11.13
CA GLY A 33 22.83 -18.24 12.53
C GLY A 33 22.54 -16.95 13.29
N ARG A 34 22.63 -15.77 12.66
CA ARG A 34 22.33 -14.47 13.28
C ARG A 34 20.81 -14.25 13.39
N TYR A 35 20.40 -13.48 14.39
CA TYR A 35 19.01 -13.04 14.53
C TYR A 35 18.83 -11.67 13.88
N VAL A 36 17.85 -11.53 12.99
CA VAL A 36 17.58 -10.29 12.24
C VAL A 36 17.31 -9.13 13.19
N GLU A 37 16.46 -9.34 14.20
CA GLU A 37 16.13 -8.32 15.20
C GLU A 37 17.37 -7.84 15.97
N ASN A 38 18.30 -8.74 16.30
CA ASN A 38 19.53 -8.40 17.02
C ASN A 38 20.46 -7.54 16.15
N VAL A 39 20.56 -7.84 14.85
CA VAL A 39 21.37 -7.06 13.90
C VAL A 39 20.82 -5.64 13.76
N LEU A 40 19.50 -5.50 13.55
CA LEU A 40 18.84 -4.19 13.46
C LEU A 40 19.00 -3.38 14.74
N TYR A 41 18.77 -4.01 15.90
CA TYR A 41 18.91 -3.35 17.20
C TYR A 41 20.36 -2.89 17.43
N SER A 42 21.34 -3.73 17.14
CA SER A 42 22.76 -3.36 17.29
C SER A 42 23.16 -2.17 16.41
N TYR A 43 22.62 -2.09 15.20
CA TYR A 43 22.83 -0.94 14.33
C TYR A 43 22.13 0.32 14.87
N ALA A 44 20.86 0.19 15.30
CA ALA A 44 20.08 1.29 15.85
C ALA A 44 20.75 1.94 17.07
N ILE A 45 21.26 1.12 18.00
CA ILE A 45 21.97 1.61 19.20
C ILE A 45 23.27 2.36 18.83
N LYS A 46 24.02 1.87 17.86
CA LYS A 46 25.27 2.54 17.42
C LYS A 46 25.02 3.88 16.72
N ASN A 47 23.79 4.12 16.25
CA ASN A 47 23.41 5.31 15.49
C ASN A 47 22.18 6.01 16.14
N ASP A 48 22.10 5.99 17.47
CA ASP A 48 20.95 6.49 18.24
C ASP A 48 20.66 8.00 18.03
N ASP A 49 21.67 8.79 17.65
CA ASP A 49 21.54 10.23 17.33
C ASP A 49 21.06 10.48 15.88
N SER A 50 20.87 9.43 15.08
CA SER A 50 20.41 9.59 13.69
C SER A 50 18.90 9.88 13.62
N PRO A 51 18.42 10.50 12.51
CA PRO A 51 16.97 10.59 12.25
C PRO A 51 16.29 9.22 12.29
N GLU A 52 15.00 9.21 12.63
CA GLU A 52 14.23 7.96 12.67
C GLU A 52 14.25 7.25 11.30
N LEU A 53 14.65 5.98 11.31
CA LEU A 53 14.71 5.09 10.16
C LEU A 53 13.67 3.96 10.31
N PRO A 54 13.25 3.29 9.21
CA PRO A 54 12.34 2.15 9.26
C PRO A 54 12.80 1.04 10.20
N LEU A 55 14.11 0.78 10.25
CA LEU A 55 14.71 -0.25 11.11
C LEU A 55 14.48 -0.02 12.62
N HIS A 56 14.26 1.23 13.08
CA HIS A 56 13.84 1.50 14.45
C HIS A 56 12.43 0.98 14.77
N SER A 57 11.67 0.66 13.75
CA SER A 57 10.37 0.00 13.84
C SER A 57 10.41 -1.47 13.41
N PHE A 58 11.62 -2.07 13.31
CA PHE A 58 11.81 -3.43 12.82
C PHE A 58 11.20 -3.67 11.44
N ILE A 59 11.29 -2.66 10.59
CA ILE A 59 10.89 -2.72 9.19
C ILE A 59 12.16 -2.75 8.33
N ILE A 60 12.28 -3.75 7.47
CA ILE A 60 13.39 -3.90 6.53
C ILE A 60 12.93 -3.65 5.10
N ASP A 61 13.72 -2.88 4.38
CA ASP A 61 13.67 -2.78 2.93
C ASP A 61 14.96 -3.37 2.37
N LEU A 62 14.87 -4.51 1.70
CA LEU A 62 16.04 -5.22 1.18
C LEU A 62 16.78 -4.44 0.07
N LYS A 63 16.17 -3.38 -0.48
CA LYS A 63 16.80 -2.45 -1.43
C LYS A 63 17.56 -1.31 -0.73
N ASP A 64 17.31 -1.08 0.57
CA ASP A 64 17.94 0.00 1.34
C ASP A 64 19.43 -0.21 1.51
N SER A 65 20.20 0.88 1.38
CA SER A 65 21.66 0.87 1.45
C SER A 65 22.21 0.51 2.83
N ILE A 66 21.48 0.84 3.90
CA ILE A 66 21.85 0.49 5.27
C ILE A 66 21.66 -1.00 5.47
N ILE A 67 20.53 -1.55 5.06
CA ILE A 67 20.22 -2.99 5.15
C ILE A 67 21.27 -3.79 4.38
N LYS A 68 21.63 -3.37 3.17
CA LYS A 68 22.70 -4.00 2.37
C LYS A 68 24.10 -3.93 2.99
N LYS A 69 24.34 -2.99 3.91
CA LYS A 69 25.62 -2.89 4.63
C LYS A 69 25.70 -3.78 5.86
N ILE A 70 24.57 -4.04 6.54
CA ILE A 70 24.55 -4.76 7.81
C ILE A 70 24.25 -6.25 7.66
N PHE A 71 23.74 -6.66 6.48
CA PHE A 71 23.51 -8.06 6.12
C PHE A 71 24.36 -8.47 4.93
N THR A 72 24.79 -9.73 4.91
CA THR A 72 25.51 -10.34 3.79
C THR A 72 24.54 -10.70 2.65
N ASN A 73 25.08 -10.91 1.43
CA ASN A 73 24.24 -11.31 0.29
C ASN A 73 23.45 -12.61 0.53
N PRO A 74 24.01 -13.69 1.11
CA PRO A 74 23.23 -14.89 1.45
C PRO A 74 22.10 -14.61 2.43
N GLU A 75 22.31 -13.74 3.43
CA GLU A 75 21.26 -13.33 4.37
C GLU A 75 20.16 -12.51 3.70
N LEU A 76 20.52 -11.60 2.81
CA LEU A 76 19.55 -10.80 2.04
C LEU A 76 18.72 -11.70 1.12
N GLU A 77 19.35 -12.70 0.49
CA GLU A 77 18.67 -13.67 -0.36
C GLU A 77 17.71 -14.57 0.46
N GLU A 78 18.15 -15.06 1.62
CA GLU A 78 17.28 -15.80 2.54
C GLU A 78 16.08 -14.96 2.97
N MET A 79 16.30 -13.71 3.40
CA MET A 79 15.21 -12.82 3.80
C MET A 79 14.26 -12.47 2.64
N ALA A 80 14.79 -12.38 1.41
CA ALA A 80 13.96 -12.14 0.22
C ALA A 80 13.06 -13.33 -0.09
N ASN A 81 13.58 -14.56 0.09
CA ASN A 81 12.91 -15.82 -0.29
C ASN A 81 12.05 -16.43 0.82
N THR A 82 12.16 -15.93 2.06
CA THR A 82 11.35 -16.44 3.18
C THR A 82 9.90 -15.99 3.02
N ASN A 83 8.98 -16.94 3.04
CA ASN A 83 7.52 -16.73 3.03
C ASN A 83 7.05 -15.71 1.98
N ILE A 84 7.47 -15.91 0.72
CA ILE A 84 7.12 -15.01 -0.39
C ILE A 84 5.60 -15.04 -0.62
N LYS A 85 4.98 -13.87 -0.69
CA LYS A 85 3.60 -13.73 -1.13
C LYS A 85 3.55 -13.75 -2.65
N THR A 86 2.95 -14.78 -3.22
CA THR A 86 2.70 -14.84 -4.67
C THR A 86 1.64 -13.81 -5.07
N ASP A 87 1.78 -13.25 -6.25
CA ASP A 87 0.74 -12.38 -6.78
C ASP A 87 -0.54 -13.18 -7.06
N PRO A 88 -1.71 -12.62 -6.77
CA PRO A 88 -2.97 -13.26 -7.12
C PRO A 88 -3.11 -13.36 -8.65
N VAL A 89 -3.80 -14.41 -9.09
CA VAL A 89 -4.10 -14.57 -10.52
C VAL A 89 -5.16 -13.53 -10.90
N VAL A 90 -4.82 -12.68 -11.86
CA VAL A 90 -5.77 -11.72 -12.44
C VAL A 90 -6.69 -12.46 -13.43
N ASP A 91 -7.98 -12.16 -13.37
CA ASP A 91 -8.96 -12.77 -14.24
C ASP A 91 -8.61 -12.55 -15.73
N LYS A 92 -8.76 -13.61 -16.53
CA LYS A 92 -8.43 -13.58 -17.96
C LYS A 92 -9.31 -12.60 -18.73
N VAL A 93 -10.57 -12.45 -18.35
CA VAL A 93 -11.51 -11.54 -19.04
C VAL A 93 -11.02 -10.11 -18.89
N PHE A 94 -10.58 -9.72 -17.67
CA PHE A 94 -10.00 -8.41 -17.41
C PHE A 94 -8.71 -8.18 -18.21
N VAL A 95 -7.80 -9.14 -18.21
CA VAL A 95 -6.50 -9.04 -18.92
C VAL A 95 -6.71 -8.92 -20.42
N ASP A 96 -7.58 -9.76 -21.00
CA ASP A 96 -7.85 -9.77 -22.44
C ASP A 96 -8.48 -8.42 -22.87
N GLU A 97 -9.40 -7.86 -22.09
CA GLU A 97 -9.99 -6.56 -22.41
C GLU A 97 -9.00 -5.41 -22.22
N LEU A 98 -8.21 -5.42 -21.14
CA LEU A 98 -7.17 -4.42 -20.92
C LEU A 98 -6.19 -4.37 -22.11
N ASN A 99 -5.75 -5.54 -22.59
CA ASN A 99 -4.82 -5.67 -23.69
C ASN A 99 -5.37 -5.14 -25.04
N ARG A 100 -6.69 -5.12 -25.23
CA ARG A 100 -7.31 -4.54 -26.44
C ARG A 100 -7.07 -3.05 -26.61
N PHE A 101 -6.72 -2.36 -25.51
CA PHE A 101 -6.41 -0.93 -25.53
C PHE A 101 -4.93 -0.63 -25.78
N SER A 102 -4.04 -1.64 -25.74
CA SER A 102 -2.57 -1.44 -25.76
C SER A 102 -2.06 -0.77 -27.04
N GLU A 103 -2.63 -1.12 -28.18
CA GLU A 103 -2.21 -0.62 -29.49
C GLU A 103 -2.95 0.66 -29.92
N ILE A 104 -3.88 1.17 -29.10
CA ILE A 104 -4.68 2.33 -29.46
C ILE A 104 -3.91 3.60 -29.13
N THR A 105 -3.74 4.46 -30.13
CA THR A 105 -2.95 5.70 -30.02
C THR A 105 -3.76 6.98 -30.25
N THR A 106 -5.04 6.86 -30.55
CA THR A 106 -5.92 8.00 -30.87
C THR A 106 -7.17 8.02 -30.00
N ILE A 107 -7.65 9.21 -29.65
CA ILE A 107 -8.89 9.40 -28.88
C ILE A 107 -10.07 8.70 -29.55
N GLN A 108 -10.20 8.84 -30.88
CA GLN A 108 -11.28 8.19 -31.64
C GLN A 108 -11.21 6.65 -31.52
N GLY A 109 -10.00 6.08 -31.60
CA GLY A 109 -9.81 4.64 -31.39
C GLY A 109 -10.26 4.17 -30.01
N PHE A 110 -9.89 4.92 -28.95
CA PHE A 110 -10.37 4.65 -27.59
C PHE A 110 -11.89 4.74 -27.48
N ARG A 111 -12.53 5.74 -28.12
CA ARG A 111 -13.99 5.86 -28.09
C ARG A 111 -14.68 4.67 -28.74
N VAL A 112 -14.16 4.18 -29.88
CA VAL A 112 -14.69 2.97 -30.53
C VAL A 112 -14.51 1.72 -29.65
N ALA A 113 -13.34 1.56 -29.03
CA ALA A 113 -13.08 0.43 -28.14
C ALA A 113 -13.96 0.47 -26.88
N LEU A 114 -14.13 1.65 -26.27
CA LEU A 114 -15.02 1.84 -25.12
C LEU A 114 -16.48 1.49 -25.44
N ASN A 115 -17.00 1.86 -26.61
CA ASN A 115 -18.34 1.46 -27.02
C ASN A 115 -18.49 -0.06 -27.11
N LYS A 116 -17.48 -0.76 -27.66
CA LYS A 116 -17.49 -2.24 -27.71
C LYS A 116 -17.45 -2.86 -26.32
N LEU A 117 -16.62 -2.31 -25.41
CA LEU A 117 -16.53 -2.75 -24.03
C LEU A 117 -17.86 -2.53 -23.29
N SER A 118 -18.52 -1.38 -23.48
CA SER A 118 -19.83 -1.10 -22.90
C SER A 118 -20.89 -2.12 -23.34
N THR A 119 -20.93 -2.48 -24.63
CA THR A 119 -21.83 -3.52 -25.14
C THR A 119 -21.54 -4.86 -24.47
N LYS A 120 -20.27 -5.23 -24.35
CA LYS A 120 -19.86 -6.47 -23.68
C LYS A 120 -20.26 -6.50 -22.21
N CYS A 121 -20.15 -5.38 -21.49
CA CYS A 121 -20.62 -5.29 -20.11
C CYS A 121 -22.11 -5.63 -20.00
N LEU A 122 -22.96 -5.12 -20.91
CA LEU A 122 -24.40 -5.38 -20.92
C LEU A 122 -24.74 -6.85 -21.22
N GLU A 123 -23.92 -7.53 -22.00
CA GLU A 123 -24.09 -8.95 -22.36
C GLU A 123 -23.56 -9.92 -21.30
N THR A 124 -22.74 -9.44 -20.34
CA THR A 124 -22.10 -10.27 -19.33
C THR A 124 -23.02 -10.50 -18.15
N SER A 125 -23.40 -11.78 -17.93
CA SER A 125 -24.29 -12.19 -16.83
C SER A 125 -23.53 -12.56 -15.54
N ASN A 126 -22.25 -12.88 -15.61
CA ASN A 126 -21.42 -13.15 -14.45
C ASN A 126 -21.15 -11.85 -13.70
N LYS A 127 -21.43 -11.80 -12.39
CA LYS A 127 -21.32 -10.58 -11.57
C LYS A 127 -19.89 -10.07 -11.46
N ASP A 128 -18.93 -10.96 -11.30
CA ASP A 128 -17.52 -10.59 -11.11
C ASP A 128 -16.90 -10.08 -12.41
N ASP A 129 -17.18 -10.77 -13.52
CA ASP A 129 -16.78 -10.31 -14.87
C ASP A 129 -17.43 -8.97 -15.21
N HIS A 130 -18.72 -8.80 -14.88
CA HIS A 130 -19.42 -7.54 -15.12
C HIS A 130 -18.75 -6.40 -14.36
N PHE A 131 -18.45 -6.57 -13.07
CA PHE A 131 -17.78 -5.55 -12.26
C PHE A 131 -16.40 -5.20 -12.85
N SER A 132 -15.61 -6.21 -13.20
CA SER A 132 -14.26 -6.00 -13.76
C SER A 132 -14.29 -5.22 -15.07
N LEU A 133 -15.22 -5.55 -15.97
CA LEU A 133 -15.39 -4.87 -17.25
C LEU A 133 -15.94 -3.44 -17.08
N ASP A 134 -16.94 -3.25 -16.22
CA ASP A 134 -17.52 -1.93 -15.93
C ASP A 134 -16.49 -1.00 -15.29
N THR A 135 -15.72 -1.51 -14.36
CA THR A 135 -14.63 -0.76 -13.72
C THR A 135 -13.56 -0.36 -14.75
N LEU A 136 -13.15 -1.27 -15.62
CA LEU A 136 -12.19 -0.98 -16.68
C LEU A 136 -12.74 0.08 -17.65
N HIS A 137 -14.01 -0.06 -18.06
CA HIS A 137 -14.69 0.93 -18.89
C HIS A 137 -14.72 2.31 -18.22
N TYR A 138 -15.13 2.37 -16.95
CA TYR A 138 -15.21 3.60 -16.17
C TYR A 138 -13.86 4.32 -16.09
N ILE A 139 -12.80 3.59 -15.73
CA ILE A 139 -11.46 4.16 -15.56
C ILE A 139 -10.93 4.70 -16.88
N ILE A 140 -10.95 3.88 -17.95
CA ILE A 140 -10.42 4.29 -19.25
C ILE A 140 -11.25 5.45 -19.81
N ASN A 141 -12.58 5.40 -19.72
CA ASN A 141 -13.45 6.51 -20.16
C ASN A 141 -13.13 7.80 -19.41
N THR A 142 -12.93 7.73 -18.09
CA THR A 142 -12.59 8.91 -17.27
C THR A 142 -11.25 9.50 -17.69
N LEU A 143 -10.23 8.67 -17.90
CA LEU A 143 -8.93 9.13 -18.37
C LEU A 143 -9.00 9.75 -19.76
N ILE A 144 -9.70 9.11 -20.72
CA ILE A 144 -9.86 9.62 -22.09
C ILE A 144 -10.56 10.99 -22.10
N ARG A 145 -11.58 11.19 -21.24
CA ARG A 145 -12.24 12.51 -21.10
C ARG A 145 -11.27 13.61 -20.64
N GLN A 146 -10.23 13.29 -19.89
CA GLN A 146 -9.20 14.28 -19.54
C GLN A 146 -8.33 14.64 -20.76
N TYR A 147 -7.95 13.66 -21.61
CA TYR A 147 -7.18 13.94 -22.82
C TYR A 147 -7.97 14.73 -23.88
N GLU A 148 -9.29 14.70 -23.83
CA GLU A 148 -10.16 15.48 -24.73
C GLU A 148 -10.25 16.97 -24.33
N ARG A 149 -9.86 17.32 -23.11
CA ARG A 149 -9.92 18.71 -22.62
C ARG A 149 -8.78 19.56 -23.19
N HIS A 150 -9.06 20.83 -23.37
CA HIS A 150 -8.09 21.84 -23.80
C HIS A 150 -8.03 23.00 -22.79
N PRO A 151 -6.89 23.24 -22.13
CA PRO A 151 -5.67 22.42 -22.19
C PRO A 151 -5.87 21.05 -21.55
N ASN A 152 -5.04 20.06 -21.97
CA ASN A 152 -5.02 18.74 -21.35
C ASN A 152 -4.58 18.87 -19.87
N PRO A 153 -5.41 18.47 -18.89
CA PRO A 153 -5.10 18.62 -17.47
C PRO A 153 -3.82 17.93 -17.02
N PHE A 154 -3.41 16.82 -17.66
CA PHE A 154 -2.18 16.12 -17.31
C PHE A 154 -0.90 16.88 -17.71
N THR A 155 -1.03 17.97 -18.46
CA THR A 155 0.09 18.88 -18.81
C THR A 155 0.15 20.13 -17.94
N VAL A 156 -0.80 20.29 -17.03
CA VAL A 156 -0.94 21.45 -16.14
C VAL A 156 -0.72 21.02 -14.71
N ASP A 157 -0.10 21.87 -13.94
CA ASP A 157 0.11 21.64 -12.52
C ASP A 157 -1.17 21.95 -11.73
N HIS A 158 -1.54 21.04 -10.82
CA HIS A 158 -2.73 21.14 -10.00
C HIS A 158 -2.41 21.04 -8.50
N HIS A 159 -3.34 21.45 -7.66
CA HIS A 159 -3.29 21.13 -6.23
C HIS A 159 -3.51 19.63 -6.00
N GLU A 160 -2.97 19.12 -4.91
CA GLU A 160 -3.05 17.70 -4.50
C GLU A 160 -4.48 17.16 -4.56
N GLY A 161 -5.46 17.91 -4.02
CA GLY A 161 -6.87 17.52 -4.05
C GLY A 161 -7.45 17.33 -5.45
N TRP A 162 -6.92 18.04 -6.46
CA TRP A 162 -7.36 17.83 -7.84
C TRP A 162 -7.00 16.43 -8.33
N TYR A 163 -5.76 15.98 -8.08
CA TYR A 163 -5.32 14.64 -8.45
C TYR A 163 -6.11 13.56 -7.71
N VAL A 164 -6.39 13.78 -6.42
CA VAL A 164 -7.20 12.83 -5.64
C VAL A 164 -8.59 12.66 -6.24
N VAL A 165 -9.28 13.75 -6.58
CA VAL A 165 -10.68 13.71 -7.06
C VAL A 165 -10.76 13.29 -8.53
N ASN A 166 -9.89 13.83 -9.40
CA ASN A 166 -10.03 13.65 -10.85
C ASN A 166 -9.22 12.51 -11.43
N LEU A 167 -8.28 11.96 -10.67
CA LEU A 167 -7.41 10.89 -11.12
C LEU A 167 -7.45 9.68 -10.17
N TRP A 168 -7.03 9.85 -8.92
CA TRP A 168 -6.82 8.70 -8.03
C TRP A 168 -8.13 8.10 -7.49
N GLY A 169 -9.14 8.89 -7.22
CA GLY A 169 -10.47 8.39 -6.89
C GLY A 169 -11.03 7.48 -8.00
N PRO A 170 -11.14 7.97 -9.24
CA PRO A 170 -11.57 7.15 -10.37
C PRO A 170 -10.71 5.91 -10.64
N VAL A 171 -9.38 6.00 -10.49
CA VAL A 171 -8.46 4.91 -10.86
C VAL A 171 -8.26 3.91 -9.73
N VAL A 172 -8.22 4.36 -8.48
CA VAL A 172 -7.92 3.49 -7.32
C VAL A 172 -9.18 3.13 -6.56
N ASP A 173 -9.97 4.14 -6.11
CA ASP A 173 -11.06 3.88 -5.18
C ASP A 173 -12.16 3.03 -5.82
N ARG A 174 -12.49 3.29 -7.09
CA ARG A 174 -13.47 2.52 -7.87
C ARG A 174 -13.18 1.03 -7.91
N MET A 175 -11.92 0.62 -7.84
CA MET A 175 -11.56 -0.80 -7.89
C MET A 175 -11.98 -1.59 -6.65
N PHE A 176 -12.33 -0.91 -5.56
CA PHE A 176 -12.73 -1.54 -4.29
C PHE A 176 -14.26 -1.59 -4.08
N ASP A 177 -15.05 -1.04 -5.00
CA ASP A 177 -16.52 -0.91 -4.84
C ASP A 177 -17.28 -2.25 -4.82
N ASP A 178 -16.65 -3.37 -5.25
CA ASP A 178 -17.23 -4.72 -5.17
C ASP A 178 -16.96 -5.43 -3.83
N LEU A 179 -16.11 -4.87 -2.99
CA LEU A 179 -15.77 -5.49 -1.71
C LEU A 179 -16.82 -5.11 -0.67
N GLU A 180 -17.61 -6.10 -0.24
CA GLU A 180 -18.65 -5.90 0.75
C GLU A 180 -18.08 -5.38 2.08
N HIS A 181 -18.74 -4.40 2.66
CA HIS A 181 -18.35 -3.77 3.94
C HIS A 181 -16.98 -3.04 3.94
N ILE A 182 -16.38 -2.81 2.77
CA ILE A 182 -15.11 -2.09 2.63
C ILE A 182 -15.36 -0.71 2.05
N ASP A 183 -14.79 0.31 2.71
CA ASP A 183 -14.82 1.68 2.24
C ASP A 183 -13.40 2.21 2.00
N VAL A 184 -13.23 3.01 0.95
CA VAL A 184 -12.05 3.86 0.74
C VAL A 184 -12.33 5.24 1.31
N ILE A 185 -11.77 5.51 2.48
CA ILE A 185 -11.99 6.77 3.21
C ILE A 185 -10.90 7.75 2.83
N ARG A 186 -11.27 8.88 2.24
CA ARG A 186 -10.35 9.96 1.85
C ARG A 186 -10.44 11.16 2.80
N GLY A 187 -9.40 11.99 2.77
CA GLY A 187 -9.37 13.28 3.45
C GLY A 187 -8.99 13.20 4.93
N ASP A 188 -7.69 13.28 5.24
CA ASP A 188 -7.16 13.38 6.62
C ASP A 188 -7.72 12.34 7.61
N ALA A 189 -7.99 11.12 7.13
CA ALA A 189 -8.53 10.06 7.94
C ALA A 189 -7.55 9.67 9.07
N SER A 190 -8.06 9.50 10.28
CA SER A 190 -7.24 9.03 11.41
C SER A 190 -7.30 7.52 11.50
N SER A 191 -6.13 6.87 11.43
CA SER A 191 -6.01 5.42 11.55
C SER A 191 -6.39 4.93 12.95
N ILE A 192 -7.26 3.94 13.00
CA ILE A 192 -7.65 3.24 14.23
C ILE A 192 -6.50 2.36 14.71
N ALA A 193 -5.87 1.58 13.84
CA ALA A 193 -4.73 0.72 14.17
C ALA A 193 -3.58 1.50 14.83
N SER A 194 -3.23 2.66 14.26
CA SER A 194 -2.24 3.55 14.88
C SER A 194 -2.69 4.14 16.22
N SER A 195 -3.99 4.44 16.38
CA SER A 195 -4.55 4.90 17.66
C SER A 195 -4.47 3.81 18.72
N GLU A 196 -4.81 2.58 18.40
CA GLU A 196 -4.74 1.43 19.32
C GLU A 196 -3.32 1.22 19.83
N ARG A 197 -2.33 1.17 18.93
CA ARG A 197 -0.93 1.08 19.33
C ARG A 197 -0.49 2.21 20.27
N LYS A 198 -0.86 3.47 19.96
CA LYS A 198 -0.50 4.63 20.79
C LYS A 198 -1.15 4.59 22.18
N ASN A 199 -2.22 3.85 22.34
CA ASN A 199 -3.01 3.78 23.57
C ASN A 199 -2.90 2.43 24.30
N LEU A 200 -2.10 1.48 23.82
CA LEU A 200 -1.98 0.13 24.36
C LEU A 200 -1.72 0.12 25.89
N ASN A 201 -0.82 1.01 26.37
CA ASN A 201 -0.46 1.15 27.78
C ASN A 201 -0.98 2.48 28.38
N ARG A 202 -2.12 2.99 27.88
CA ARG A 202 -2.65 4.27 28.33
C ARG A 202 -3.21 4.18 29.74
N ASN A 203 -2.78 5.06 30.61
CA ASN A 203 -3.48 5.28 31.86
C ASN A 203 -4.85 5.92 31.59
N PHE A 204 -5.93 5.39 32.17
CA PHE A 204 -7.31 5.86 31.95
C PHE A 204 -7.52 7.34 32.30
N THR A 205 -6.70 7.92 33.15
CA THR A 205 -6.74 9.34 33.51
C THR A 205 -6.21 10.26 32.38
N LYS A 206 -5.45 9.73 31.43
CA LYS A 206 -4.90 10.50 30.32
C LYS A 206 -5.84 10.47 29.11
N ARG A 207 -5.92 11.59 28.37
CA ARG A 207 -6.69 11.67 27.13
C ARG A 207 -6.20 10.62 26.11
N LYS A 208 -7.13 9.99 25.38
CA LYS A 208 -6.81 9.07 24.28
C LYS A 208 -6.04 9.80 23.18
N LYS A 209 -4.90 9.24 22.76
CA LYS A 209 -4.10 9.75 21.62
C LYS A 209 -4.81 9.40 20.32
N VAL A 210 -4.90 10.38 19.42
CA VAL A 210 -5.45 10.20 18.08
C VAL A 210 -4.47 9.41 17.22
N GLY A 211 -5.00 8.61 16.33
CA GLY A 211 -4.22 7.85 15.35
C GLY A 211 -3.45 8.77 14.41
N ARG A 212 -2.59 8.16 13.61
CA ARG A 212 -1.89 8.87 12.54
C ARG A 212 -2.89 9.31 11.48
N LYS A 213 -2.80 10.57 11.05
CA LYS A 213 -3.54 11.07 9.91
C LYS A 213 -2.89 10.62 8.62
N ILE A 214 -3.71 10.22 7.65
CA ILE A 214 -3.34 9.73 6.35
C ILE A 214 -4.36 10.18 5.31
N ASP A 215 -3.96 10.32 4.06
CA ASP A 215 -4.81 10.88 3.00
C ASP A 215 -5.88 9.91 2.50
N GLY A 216 -5.72 8.61 2.78
CA GLY A 216 -6.74 7.60 2.51
C GLY A 216 -6.53 6.31 3.26
N LEU A 217 -7.62 5.62 3.58
CA LEU A 217 -7.65 4.32 4.26
C LEU A 217 -8.60 3.37 3.55
N ILE A 218 -8.20 2.12 3.41
CA ILE A 218 -9.08 1.01 3.03
C ILE A 218 -9.48 0.32 4.34
N ARG A 219 -10.74 0.43 4.72
CA ARG A 219 -11.22 0.02 6.04
C ARG A 219 -12.61 -0.60 5.96
N ASN A 220 -12.87 -1.62 6.77
CA ASN A 220 -14.21 -2.16 6.89
C ASN A 220 -15.08 -1.39 7.91
N THR A 221 -16.36 -1.71 7.94
CA THR A 221 -17.34 -1.09 8.86
C THR A 221 -17.03 -1.33 10.35
N ASP A 222 -16.29 -2.40 10.68
CA ASP A 222 -15.85 -2.71 12.05
C ASP A 222 -14.60 -1.94 12.47
N GLY A 223 -13.99 -1.18 11.56
CA GLY A 223 -12.80 -0.37 11.83
C GLY A 223 -11.47 -1.08 11.58
N LEU A 224 -11.47 -2.29 10.99
CA LEU A 224 -10.26 -2.98 10.58
C LEU A 224 -9.68 -2.35 9.31
N GLU A 225 -8.38 -2.13 9.30
CA GLU A 225 -7.68 -1.40 8.25
C GLU A 225 -6.82 -2.36 7.40
N TYR A 226 -7.02 -2.34 6.09
CA TYR A 226 -6.41 -3.27 5.11
C TYR A 226 -5.45 -2.60 4.14
N GLY A 227 -5.36 -1.26 4.17
CA GLY A 227 -4.47 -0.50 3.33
C GLY A 227 -4.50 0.99 3.61
N GLY A 228 -3.48 1.69 3.14
CA GLY A 228 -3.33 3.13 3.36
C GLY A 228 -2.84 3.85 2.11
N MET A 229 -3.12 5.16 2.05
CA MET A 229 -2.78 6.00 0.92
C MET A 229 -2.20 7.34 1.39
N GLU A 230 -1.08 7.72 0.80
CA GLU A 230 -0.47 9.04 0.98
C GLU A 230 -0.45 9.76 -0.37
N ALA A 231 -0.80 11.02 -0.37
CA ALA A 231 -0.86 11.83 -1.57
C ALA A 231 0.11 13.00 -1.50
N GLY A 232 0.70 13.31 -2.64
CA GLY A 232 1.55 14.47 -2.84
C GLY A 232 1.18 15.19 -4.12
N ARG A 233 1.41 16.51 -4.14
CA ARG A 233 1.19 17.32 -5.33
C ARG A 233 2.11 16.95 -6.48
N TYR A 234 3.36 16.55 -6.16
CA TYR A 234 4.39 16.26 -7.14
C TYR A 234 5.08 14.93 -6.85
N TYR A 235 5.58 14.32 -7.91
CA TYR A 235 6.60 13.32 -7.85
C TYR A 235 7.95 13.96 -8.23
N GLU A 236 8.80 14.17 -7.23
CA GLU A 236 10.12 14.78 -7.40
C GLU A 236 11.23 13.75 -7.68
N GLY A 237 10.85 12.57 -8.16
CA GLY A 237 11.73 11.43 -8.29
C GLY A 237 11.85 10.61 -7.00
N GLU A 238 12.51 9.46 -7.09
CA GLU A 238 12.68 8.52 -5.96
C GLU A 238 13.42 9.12 -4.75
N LYS A 239 14.17 10.22 -4.96
CA LYS A 239 14.94 10.94 -3.94
C LYS A 239 14.19 12.16 -3.36
N GLY A 240 13.00 12.45 -3.81
CA GLY A 240 12.17 13.54 -3.27
C GLY A 240 11.91 13.37 -1.78
N THR A 241 12.14 14.40 -0.98
CA THR A 241 12.11 14.30 0.49
C THR A 241 10.72 13.90 1.02
N LYS A 242 9.64 14.46 0.47
CA LYS A 242 8.26 14.10 0.84
C LYS A 242 7.98 12.64 0.47
N TRP A 243 8.31 12.27 -0.77
CA TRP A 243 8.14 10.91 -1.29
C TRP A 243 8.87 9.87 -0.46
N LEU A 244 10.15 10.11 -0.13
CA LEU A 244 10.95 9.24 0.74
C LEU A 244 10.35 9.11 2.15
N LYS A 245 9.92 10.21 2.75
CA LYS A 245 9.34 10.18 4.10
C LYS A 245 8.04 9.39 4.15
N GLU A 246 7.18 9.56 3.16
CA GLU A 246 5.89 8.88 3.08
C GLU A 246 6.05 7.40 2.76
N SER A 247 6.83 7.08 1.73
CA SER A 247 7.01 5.70 1.26
C SER A 247 7.94 4.85 2.13
N ASN A 248 8.94 5.45 2.79
CA ASN A 248 9.94 4.70 3.56
C ASN A 248 9.61 4.62 5.05
N LEU A 249 8.88 5.59 5.60
CA LEU A 249 8.70 5.66 7.04
C LEU A 249 7.23 5.71 7.46
N LYS A 250 6.48 6.68 6.91
CA LYS A 250 5.13 6.99 7.40
C LYS A 250 4.15 5.85 7.11
N LEU A 251 4.05 5.48 5.85
CA LEU A 251 3.11 4.45 5.41
C LEU A 251 3.54 3.03 5.83
N PRO A 252 4.83 2.61 5.75
CA PRO A 252 5.25 1.32 6.27
C PRO A 252 5.02 1.12 7.78
N LYS A 253 5.24 2.15 8.59
CA LYS A 253 4.92 2.10 10.04
C LYS A 253 3.43 1.94 10.29
N LEU A 254 2.60 2.61 9.48
CA LEU A 254 1.16 2.47 9.57
C LEU A 254 0.71 1.08 9.14
N SER A 255 1.26 0.55 8.04
CA SER A 255 0.97 -0.81 7.56
C SER A 255 1.32 -1.87 8.59
N ARG A 256 2.43 -1.69 9.33
CA ARG A 256 2.76 -2.54 10.48
C ARG A 256 1.71 -2.46 11.58
N ASP A 257 1.24 -1.25 11.92
CA ASP A 257 0.18 -1.07 12.92
C ASP A 257 -1.11 -1.80 12.49
N MET A 258 -1.46 -1.76 11.18
CA MET A 258 -2.59 -2.49 10.61
C MET A 258 -2.43 -4.01 10.71
N LEU A 259 -1.25 -4.56 10.37
CA LEU A 259 -0.96 -6.00 10.54
C LEU A 259 -1.18 -6.45 11.99
N VAL A 260 -0.67 -5.67 12.95
CA VAL A 260 -0.83 -5.96 14.38
C VAL A 260 -2.31 -5.87 14.81
N GLN A 261 -3.08 -4.91 14.31
CA GLN A 261 -4.50 -4.79 14.55
C GLN A 261 -5.26 -6.05 14.06
N LEU A 262 -5.02 -6.45 12.81
CA LEU A 262 -5.68 -7.62 12.22
C LEU A 262 -5.38 -8.90 12.99
N ASP A 263 -4.13 -9.11 13.42
CA ASP A 263 -3.74 -10.24 14.25
C ASP A 263 -4.42 -10.22 15.63
N HIS A 264 -4.40 -9.09 16.30
CA HIS A 264 -4.97 -8.93 17.63
C HIS A 264 -6.49 -9.19 17.64
N GLU A 265 -7.22 -8.58 16.70
CA GLU A 265 -8.69 -8.67 16.63
C GLU A 265 -9.16 -10.02 16.11
N LYS A 266 -8.47 -10.57 15.13
CA LYS A 266 -8.91 -11.80 14.45
C LYS A 266 -8.05 -13.01 14.79
N LYS A 267 -6.93 -12.88 15.50
CA LYS A 267 -5.96 -13.95 15.83
C LYS A 267 -5.53 -14.73 14.58
N THR A 268 -5.36 -14.06 13.48
CA THR A 268 -4.97 -14.64 12.18
C THR A 268 -3.54 -15.15 12.22
N VAL A 269 -3.15 -15.91 11.21
CA VAL A 269 -1.74 -16.25 11.00
C VAL A 269 -1.06 -15.02 10.39
N LEU A 270 -0.40 -14.23 11.23
CA LEU A 270 0.21 -12.95 10.87
C LEU A 270 1.14 -13.07 9.65
N GLU A 271 1.82 -14.21 9.53
CA GLU A 271 2.71 -14.52 8.42
C GLU A 271 1.99 -14.73 7.07
N GLU A 272 0.66 -14.81 7.03
CA GLU A 272 -0.13 -14.93 5.79
C GLU A 272 -0.63 -13.57 5.28
N LEU A 273 -0.62 -12.55 6.15
CA LEU A 273 -1.16 -11.24 5.85
C LEU A 273 -0.19 -10.37 5.05
N GLU A 274 -0.74 -9.49 4.23
CA GLU A 274 -0.01 -8.45 3.51
C GLU A 274 -0.85 -7.17 3.46
N ILE A 275 -0.27 -6.03 3.83
CA ILE A 275 -0.91 -4.72 3.71
C ILE A 275 -0.40 -4.01 2.48
N VAL A 276 -1.32 -3.42 1.73
CA VAL A 276 -1.02 -2.64 0.52
C VAL A 276 -1.07 -1.15 0.83
N GLY A 277 -0.06 -0.42 0.39
CA GLY A 277 0.00 1.03 0.46
C GLY A 277 0.12 1.67 -0.92
N PHE A 278 -0.51 2.83 -1.08
CA PHE A 278 -0.51 3.61 -2.32
C PHE A 278 0.16 4.95 -2.05
N VAL A 279 1.24 5.24 -2.74
CA VAL A 279 1.94 6.53 -2.66
C VAL A 279 1.74 7.27 -3.97
N HIS A 280 0.96 8.35 -3.91
CA HIS A 280 0.63 9.17 -5.07
C HIS A 280 1.50 10.43 -5.11
N GLY A 281 1.91 10.85 -6.30
CA GLY A 281 2.60 12.13 -6.51
C GLY A 281 2.26 12.71 -7.88
N GLY A 282 1.34 13.69 -7.94
CA GLY A 282 0.83 14.19 -9.21
C GLY A 282 0.18 13.07 -10.02
N CYS A 283 0.70 12.79 -11.22
CA CYS A 283 0.26 11.70 -12.09
C CYS A 283 1.02 10.37 -11.86
N SER A 284 1.85 10.27 -10.82
CA SER A 284 2.65 9.09 -10.52
C SER A 284 2.13 8.32 -9.32
N LEU A 285 2.27 6.99 -9.35
CA LEU A 285 1.86 6.06 -8.30
C LEU A 285 2.96 5.04 -8.05
N MET A 286 3.28 4.78 -6.80
CA MET A 286 4.05 3.62 -6.36
C MET A 286 3.21 2.81 -5.37
N LEU A 287 3.23 1.51 -5.53
CA LEU A 287 2.65 0.57 -4.57
C LEU A 287 3.74 0.13 -3.59
N ILE A 288 3.36 0.03 -2.34
CA ILE A 288 4.17 -0.63 -1.31
C ILE A 288 3.41 -1.82 -0.75
N PHE A 289 4.15 -2.85 -0.38
CA PHE A 289 3.62 -4.06 0.23
C PHE A 289 4.38 -4.30 1.51
N VAL A 290 3.67 -4.53 2.61
CA VAL A 290 4.25 -4.81 3.91
C VAL A 290 3.69 -6.11 4.44
N ASP A 291 4.57 -7.06 4.72
CA ASP A 291 4.25 -8.36 5.32
C ASP A 291 5.16 -8.64 6.53
N ILE A 292 4.85 -9.71 7.26
CA ILE A 292 5.72 -10.25 8.31
C ILE A 292 6.13 -11.65 7.87
N PRO A 293 7.31 -11.82 7.24
CA PRO A 293 7.75 -13.12 6.75
C PRO A 293 8.10 -14.08 7.88
N LYS A 294 8.65 -13.57 9.00
CA LYS A 294 9.02 -14.37 10.17
C LYS A 294 9.37 -13.47 11.36
N GLY A 295 9.11 -13.93 12.57
CA GLY A 295 9.50 -13.26 13.80
C GLY A 295 8.76 -11.93 14.02
N TYR A 296 9.51 -10.92 14.41
CA TYR A 296 8.99 -9.56 14.66
C TYR A 296 9.30 -8.60 13.51
N ILE A 297 9.76 -9.11 12.37
CA ILE A 297 10.27 -8.29 11.26
C ILE A 297 9.18 -8.05 10.23
N CYS A 298 8.92 -6.78 9.95
CA CYS A 298 8.14 -6.38 8.77
C CYS A 298 9.07 -6.22 7.58
N ARG A 299 8.71 -6.83 6.45
CA ARG A 299 9.41 -6.66 5.17
C ARG A 299 8.61 -5.70 4.30
N LEU A 300 9.31 -4.68 3.79
CA LEU A 300 8.78 -3.70 2.86
C LEU A 300 9.24 -4.03 1.44
N THR A 301 8.30 -4.18 0.53
CA THR A 301 8.54 -4.35 -0.90
C THR A 301 7.89 -3.19 -1.66
N ARG A 302 8.51 -2.75 -2.77
CA ARG A 302 8.00 -1.66 -3.60
C ARG A 302 7.88 -2.09 -5.06
N SER A 303 6.81 -1.62 -5.71
CA SER A 303 6.71 -1.65 -7.17
C SER A 303 7.70 -0.66 -7.82
N ILE A 304 7.74 -0.69 -9.13
CA ILE A 304 8.21 0.47 -9.90
C ILE A 304 7.24 1.64 -9.72
N VAL A 305 7.65 2.82 -10.14
CA VAL A 305 6.76 3.98 -10.22
C VAL A 305 6.00 3.92 -11.54
N TYR A 306 4.68 3.83 -11.45
CA TYR A 306 3.76 3.91 -12.58
C TYR A 306 3.35 5.36 -12.83
N GLU A 307 2.98 5.70 -14.05
CA GLU A 307 2.54 7.05 -14.40
C GLU A 307 1.34 7.08 -15.35
N ILE A 308 0.48 8.07 -15.19
CA ILE A 308 -0.48 8.46 -16.21
C ILE A 308 0.25 9.42 -17.17
N PRO A 309 0.45 9.04 -18.43
CA PRO A 309 1.24 9.82 -19.37
C PRO A 309 0.49 11.10 -19.80
N THR A 310 1.24 12.15 -20.14
CA THR A 310 0.66 13.39 -20.66
C THR A 310 0.19 13.27 -22.11
N LYS A 311 0.68 12.27 -22.86
CA LYS A 311 0.39 12.07 -24.27
C LYS A 311 -0.42 10.78 -24.49
N ILE A 312 -1.52 10.89 -25.21
CA ILE A 312 -2.41 9.76 -25.53
C ILE A 312 -1.68 8.59 -26.23
N LYS A 313 -0.68 8.88 -27.04
CA LYS A 313 0.14 7.83 -27.72
C LYS A 313 0.91 6.92 -26.75
N SER A 314 1.11 7.36 -25.50
CA SER A 314 1.78 6.59 -24.46
C SER A 314 0.80 6.00 -23.46
N PHE A 315 -0.49 5.90 -23.80
CA PHE A 315 -1.55 5.45 -22.88
C PHE A 315 -1.33 4.03 -22.35
N TYR A 316 -0.54 3.21 -23.05
CA TYR A 316 -0.15 1.87 -22.57
C TYR A 316 0.44 1.91 -21.15
N LYS A 317 1.13 2.99 -20.74
CA LYS A 317 1.63 3.17 -19.36
C LYS A 317 0.50 3.30 -18.35
N ALA A 318 -0.62 3.91 -18.73
CA ALA A 318 -1.81 3.95 -17.89
C ALA A 318 -2.45 2.56 -17.76
N LEU A 319 -2.37 1.71 -18.79
CA LEU A 319 -2.86 0.32 -18.71
C LEU A 319 -1.99 -0.51 -17.76
N GLU A 320 -0.67 -0.33 -17.76
CA GLU A 320 0.24 -0.96 -16.79
C GLU A 320 -0.11 -0.55 -15.36
N LEU A 321 -0.40 0.75 -15.14
CA LEU A 321 -0.84 1.26 -13.85
C LEU A 321 -2.18 0.63 -13.43
N ILE A 322 -3.17 0.58 -14.32
CA ILE A 322 -4.48 -0.03 -14.06
C ILE A 322 -4.32 -1.50 -13.66
N SER A 323 -3.49 -2.27 -14.39
CA SER A 323 -3.18 -3.66 -14.06
C SER A 323 -2.54 -3.81 -12.68
N ALA A 324 -1.58 -2.95 -12.35
CA ALA A 324 -0.91 -2.97 -11.05
C ALA A 324 -1.87 -2.64 -9.89
N VAL A 325 -2.76 -1.66 -10.04
CA VAL A 325 -3.77 -1.32 -9.02
C VAL A 325 -4.80 -2.44 -8.88
N TRP A 326 -5.20 -3.08 -9.99
CA TRP A 326 -6.08 -4.26 -9.93
C TRP A 326 -5.44 -5.42 -9.16
N THR A 327 -4.16 -5.71 -9.41
CA THR A 327 -3.40 -6.72 -8.65
C THR A 327 -3.33 -6.35 -7.16
N ALA A 328 -3.11 -5.07 -6.86
CA ALA A 328 -3.09 -4.56 -5.48
C ALA A 328 -4.45 -4.76 -4.78
N LYS A 329 -5.57 -4.49 -5.49
CA LYS A 329 -6.93 -4.77 -5.00
C LYS A 329 -7.12 -6.25 -4.66
N LEU A 330 -6.67 -7.15 -5.53
CA LEU A 330 -6.77 -8.59 -5.28
C LEU A 330 -5.93 -9.05 -4.08
N LYS A 331 -4.79 -8.41 -3.82
CA LYS A 331 -3.99 -8.65 -2.59
C LYS A 331 -4.76 -8.21 -1.34
N VAL A 332 -5.41 -7.05 -1.36
CA VAL A 332 -6.28 -6.59 -0.26
C VAL A 332 -7.44 -7.57 -0.06
N GLN A 333 -8.12 -8.00 -1.13
CA GLN A 333 -9.20 -8.98 -1.08
C GLN A 333 -8.74 -10.30 -0.46
N ARG A 334 -7.54 -10.78 -0.80
CA ARG A 334 -6.94 -11.97 -0.18
C ARG A 334 -6.74 -11.78 1.33
N THR A 335 -6.19 -10.63 1.75
CA THR A 335 -6.02 -10.33 3.18
C THR A 335 -7.36 -10.31 3.91
N ILE A 336 -8.39 -9.68 3.33
CA ILE A 336 -9.76 -9.69 3.88
C ILE A 336 -10.25 -11.13 4.02
N SER A 337 -10.14 -11.95 2.97
CA SER A 337 -10.59 -13.34 2.99
C SER A 337 -9.90 -14.17 4.08
N ILE A 338 -8.59 -13.97 4.32
CA ILE A 338 -7.85 -14.63 5.41
C ILE A 338 -8.40 -14.20 6.78
N VAL A 339 -8.63 -12.90 6.95
CA VAL A 339 -9.09 -12.30 8.20
C VAL A 339 -10.54 -12.73 8.55
N GLU A 340 -11.38 -12.91 7.55
CA GLU A 340 -12.81 -13.23 7.70
C GLU A 340 -13.10 -14.73 7.74
N GLN A 341 -12.10 -15.59 7.45
CA GLN A 341 -12.30 -17.03 7.53
C GLN A 341 -12.79 -17.46 8.93
N PRO A 342 -13.89 -18.22 9.02
CA PRO A 342 -14.35 -18.74 10.30
C PRO A 342 -13.30 -19.70 10.86
N LYS A 343 -12.84 -19.42 12.09
CA LYS A 343 -11.89 -20.31 12.77
C LYS A 343 -12.54 -21.65 13.00
N LEU A 344 -11.89 -22.71 12.51
CA LEU A 344 -12.16 -24.05 12.96
C LEU A 344 -11.93 -24.08 14.48
N LYS A 345 -13.02 -24.12 15.25
CA LYS A 345 -12.94 -24.40 16.68
C LYS A 345 -12.40 -25.83 16.79
N TYR A 346 -11.09 -25.97 16.96
CA TYR A 346 -10.58 -27.24 17.48
C TYR A 346 -11.23 -27.44 18.86
N ARG A 347 -12.12 -28.40 18.90
CA ARG A 347 -12.67 -28.94 20.15
C ARG A 347 -11.63 -29.83 20.84
#